data_7763d0ef65f8618c7bc2722dbcda6b1f
#
_entry.id   7763d0ef65f8618c7bc2722dbcda6b1f
#
_cell.length_a   1.000
_cell.length_b   1.000
_cell.length_c   1.000
_cell.angle_alpha   90.00
_cell.angle_beta   90.00
_cell.angle_gamma   90.00
#
_symmetry.space_group_name_H-M   'P 1'
#
loop_
_entity.id
_entity.type
_entity.pdbx_description
1 polymer ?
#
loop_
_entity_poly.entity_id
_entity_poly.type
_entity_poly.pdbx_seq_one_letter_code
_entity_poly.pdbx_strand_id
1 'polypeptide(L)'
;MPEWWTYTPGDFLMYSPRVYARLLAGYQRDLWPAQAGALAVAVAVAALVRSRVEWRGRAVSAMLAAGWAFVAWAYFVERYATIDWAASWFAGAFAVQALLLLAVGTLGGALVPDPRAGRAARGAQALLLFALFVQPALGAVLAGDVAMAALAGVLPDPTAVATLAFLLMVRGRARWMLLAIPLLWCVASGVLAWARGSADALVTLGAAALALGLAAAQRRDPERP
;
A
#
# COMPACT_ATOMS: atom_id res chain seq x y z
N MET A 1 24.83 -22.88 24.70
CA MET A 1 23.51 -22.63 24.11
C MET A 1 23.47 -21.17 23.73
N PRO A 2 23.13 -20.78 22.50
CA PRO A 2 22.97 -19.36 22.19
C PRO A 2 21.82 -18.83 23.03
N GLU A 3 22.09 -17.76 23.78
CA GLU A 3 21.14 -17.13 24.66
C GLU A 3 20.15 -16.37 23.77
N TRP A 4 18.83 -16.69 23.81
CA TRP A 4 17.80 -16.15 22.92
C TRP A 4 17.75 -14.60 22.89
N TRP A 5 18.26 -13.94 23.94
CA TRP A 5 18.36 -12.49 24.03
C TRP A 5 19.54 -11.88 23.25
N THR A 6 20.43 -12.69 22.67
CA THR A 6 21.50 -12.21 21.80
C THR A 6 21.06 -12.03 20.35
N TYR A 7 19.87 -12.55 19.97
CA TYR A 7 19.35 -12.40 18.62
C TYR A 7 18.78 -11.02 18.40
N THR A 8 19.21 -10.38 17.33
CA THR A 8 18.64 -9.13 16.83
C THR A 8 17.55 -9.43 15.79
N PRO A 9 16.58 -8.55 15.57
CA PRO A 9 15.59 -8.74 14.51
C PRO A 9 16.21 -8.97 13.11
N GLY A 10 17.40 -8.40 12.87
CA GLY A 10 18.17 -8.62 11.65
C GLY A 10 18.62 -10.06 11.43
N ASP A 11 18.81 -10.84 12.50
CA ASP A 11 19.27 -12.23 12.41
C ASP A 11 18.20 -13.18 11.85
N PHE A 12 16.92 -12.75 11.86
CA PHE A 12 15.81 -13.47 11.27
C PHE A 12 15.59 -13.15 9.79
N LEU A 13 16.34 -12.20 9.24
CA LEU A 13 16.27 -11.89 7.81
C LEU A 13 17.11 -12.90 7.02
N MET A 14 16.53 -13.47 5.97
CA MET A 14 17.21 -14.43 5.09
C MET A 14 18.19 -13.75 4.13
N TYR A 15 18.20 -12.44 4.07
CA TYR A 15 19.02 -11.64 3.16
C TYR A 15 19.58 -10.39 3.86
N SER A 16 20.71 -9.92 3.38
CA SER A 16 21.30 -8.67 3.91
C SER A 16 20.57 -7.43 3.37
N PRO A 17 20.58 -6.30 4.11
CA PRO A 17 19.99 -5.03 3.63
C PRO A 17 20.54 -4.59 2.27
N ARG A 18 21.82 -4.91 1.96
CA ARG A 18 22.44 -4.60 0.67
C ARG A 18 21.87 -5.42 -0.48
N VAL A 19 21.53 -6.70 -0.26
CA VAL A 19 20.89 -7.55 -1.26
C VAL A 19 19.51 -7.01 -1.58
N TYR A 20 18.73 -6.67 -0.55
CA TYR A 20 17.41 -6.07 -0.73
C TYR A 20 17.47 -4.75 -1.51
N ALA A 21 18.39 -3.85 -1.15
CA ALA A 21 18.54 -2.56 -1.83
C ALA A 21 18.91 -2.73 -3.33
N ARG A 22 19.78 -3.70 -3.66
CA ARG A 22 20.13 -4.01 -5.06
C ARG A 22 18.93 -4.58 -5.84
N LEU A 23 18.18 -5.49 -5.22
CA LEU A 23 16.97 -6.06 -5.82
C LEU A 23 15.97 -4.94 -6.13
N LEU A 24 15.70 -4.07 -5.16
CA LEU A 24 14.75 -2.98 -5.29
C LEU A 24 15.18 -1.99 -6.39
N ALA A 25 16.45 -1.59 -6.39
CA ALA A 25 17.00 -0.69 -7.41
C ALA A 25 16.94 -1.30 -8.82
N GLY A 26 17.27 -2.58 -8.96
CA GLY A 26 17.13 -3.30 -10.24
C GLY A 26 15.69 -3.33 -10.72
N TYR A 27 14.76 -3.74 -9.85
CA TYR A 27 13.33 -3.79 -10.15
C TYR A 27 12.78 -2.43 -10.62
N GLN A 28 13.09 -1.37 -9.90
CA GLN A 28 12.59 -0.03 -10.23
C GLN A 28 13.19 0.50 -11.55
N ARG A 29 14.47 0.24 -11.83
CA ARG A 29 15.11 0.64 -13.10
C ARG A 29 14.54 -0.11 -14.29
N ASP A 30 14.30 -1.41 -14.15
CA ASP A 30 13.71 -2.24 -15.22
C ASP A 30 12.29 -1.77 -15.58
N LEU A 31 11.56 -1.20 -14.59
CA LEU A 31 10.22 -0.68 -14.78
C LEU A 31 10.18 0.83 -15.08
N TRP A 32 11.31 1.50 -15.20
CA TRP A 32 11.34 2.96 -15.31
C TRP A 32 10.37 3.56 -16.34
N PRO A 33 10.29 3.08 -17.60
CA PRO A 33 9.32 3.68 -18.54
C PRO A 33 7.86 3.44 -18.13
N ALA A 34 7.53 2.26 -17.57
CA ALA A 34 6.19 1.88 -17.14
C ALA A 34 5.74 2.66 -15.87
N GLN A 35 6.68 3.20 -15.10
CA GLN A 35 6.37 4.04 -13.94
C GLN A 35 5.59 5.31 -14.31
N ALA A 36 5.79 5.85 -15.52
CA ALA A 36 4.98 6.96 -16.03
C ALA A 36 3.49 6.59 -16.11
N GLY A 37 3.20 5.34 -16.51
CA GLY A 37 1.83 4.80 -16.50
C GLY A 37 1.26 4.70 -15.10
N ALA A 38 2.06 4.23 -14.12
CA ALA A 38 1.64 4.16 -12.73
C ALA A 38 1.35 5.54 -12.15
N LEU A 39 2.14 6.56 -12.50
CA LEU A 39 1.89 7.94 -12.10
C LEU A 39 0.58 8.49 -12.73
N ALA A 40 0.32 8.18 -14.00
CA ALA A 40 -0.95 8.54 -14.63
C ALA A 40 -2.15 7.88 -13.92
N VAL A 41 -2.03 6.61 -13.52
CA VAL A 41 -3.05 5.91 -12.71
C VAL A 41 -3.21 6.60 -11.34
N ALA A 42 -2.12 7.00 -10.67
CA ALA A 42 -2.18 7.72 -9.40
C ALA A 42 -2.95 9.06 -9.53
N VAL A 43 -2.68 9.82 -10.59
CA VAL A 43 -3.43 11.06 -10.90
C VAL A 43 -4.91 10.76 -11.15
N ALA A 44 -5.21 9.71 -11.93
CA ALA A 44 -6.59 9.30 -12.20
C ALA A 44 -7.32 8.89 -10.91
N VAL A 45 -6.69 8.12 -10.03
CA VAL A 45 -7.26 7.74 -8.71
C VAL A 45 -7.56 8.99 -7.88
N ALA A 46 -6.61 9.93 -7.76
CA ALA A 46 -6.79 11.17 -7.00
C ALA A 46 -7.93 12.03 -7.56
N ALA A 47 -8.05 12.13 -8.87
CA ALA A 47 -9.12 12.85 -9.54
C ALA A 47 -10.50 12.19 -9.36
N LEU A 48 -10.56 10.86 -9.56
CA LEU A 48 -11.80 10.08 -9.45
C LEU A 48 -12.37 10.09 -8.03
N VAL A 49 -11.53 9.94 -7.00
CA VAL A 49 -11.97 10.03 -5.60
C VAL A 49 -12.68 11.36 -5.30
N ARG A 50 -12.24 12.46 -5.92
CA ARG A 50 -12.83 13.80 -5.75
C ARG A 50 -14.00 14.10 -6.69
N SER A 51 -14.14 13.32 -7.74
CA SER A 51 -15.20 13.48 -8.75
C SER A 51 -16.58 13.12 -8.19
N ARG A 52 -17.63 13.43 -8.95
CA ARG A 52 -19.01 13.06 -8.63
C ARG A 52 -19.57 11.99 -9.57
N VAL A 53 -18.74 11.43 -10.44
CA VAL A 53 -19.18 10.40 -11.38
C VAL A 53 -19.60 9.13 -10.63
N GLU A 54 -20.68 8.50 -11.03
CA GLU A 54 -21.25 7.35 -10.32
C GLU A 54 -20.33 6.13 -10.31
N TRP A 55 -19.61 5.91 -11.40
CA TRP A 55 -18.69 4.77 -11.55
C TRP A 55 -17.33 4.96 -10.88
N ARG A 56 -17.07 6.12 -10.19
CA ARG A 56 -15.77 6.43 -9.57
C ARG A 56 -15.25 5.33 -8.64
N GLY A 57 -16.13 4.76 -7.81
CA GLY A 57 -15.76 3.70 -6.88
C GLY A 57 -15.32 2.43 -7.58
N ARG A 58 -16.03 2.04 -8.65
CA ARG A 58 -15.69 0.89 -9.49
C ARG A 58 -14.35 1.08 -10.18
N ALA A 59 -14.12 2.25 -10.77
CA ALA A 59 -12.86 2.54 -11.46
C ALA A 59 -11.65 2.57 -10.52
N VAL A 60 -11.77 3.25 -9.36
CA VAL A 60 -10.69 3.28 -8.37
C VAL A 60 -10.40 1.87 -7.85
N SER A 61 -11.44 1.09 -7.57
CA SER A 61 -11.28 -0.31 -7.13
C SER A 61 -10.58 -1.17 -8.19
N ALA A 62 -10.91 -0.99 -9.47
CA ALA A 62 -10.27 -1.70 -10.58
C ALA A 62 -8.78 -1.32 -10.71
N MET A 63 -8.47 -0.03 -10.61
CA MET A 63 -7.07 0.45 -10.67
C MET A 63 -6.25 -0.07 -9.49
N LEU A 64 -6.81 -0.05 -8.27
CA LEU A 64 -6.14 -0.62 -7.10
C LEU A 64 -6.00 -2.13 -7.23
N ALA A 65 -7.04 -2.86 -7.68
CA ALA A 65 -6.98 -4.30 -7.91
C ALA A 65 -5.87 -4.67 -8.91
N ALA A 66 -5.77 -3.94 -10.01
CA ALA A 66 -4.69 -4.12 -10.99
C ALA A 66 -3.32 -3.87 -10.37
N GLY A 67 -3.16 -2.82 -9.55
CA GLY A 67 -1.92 -2.54 -8.82
C GLY A 67 -1.55 -3.66 -7.84
N TRP A 68 -2.51 -4.19 -7.05
CA TRP A 68 -2.27 -5.33 -6.15
C TRP A 68 -1.88 -6.59 -6.92
N ALA A 69 -2.54 -6.91 -8.03
CA ALA A 69 -2.22 -8.05 -8.88
C ALA A 69 -0.82 -7.91 -9.52
N PHE A 70 -0.48 -6.72 -10.00
CA PHE A 70 0.83 -6.44 -10.56
C PHE A 70 1.95 -6.59 -9.53
N VAL A 71 1.78 -6.05 -8.32
CA VAL A 71 2.75 -6.20 -7.22
C VAL A 71 2.86 -7.66 -6.81
N ALA A 72 1.76 -8.41 -6.72
CA ALA A 72 1.78 -9.83 -6.40
C ALA A 72 2.67 -10.61 -7.37
N TRP A 73 2.53 -10.35 -8.65
CA TRP A 73 3.30 -11.04 -9.68
C TRP A 73 4.69 -10.43 -9.86
N ALA A 74 4.80 -9.18 -10.29
CA ALA A 74 6.05 -8.59 -10.74
C ALA A 74 7.06 -8.36 -9.61
N TYR A 75 6.57 -7.99 -8.40
CA TYR A 75 7.44 -7.75 -7.26
C TYR A 75 7.67 -9.04 -6.45
N PHE A 76 6.61 -9.70 -5.98
CA PHE A 76 6.78 -10.84 -5.07
C PHE A 76 7.21 -12.12 -5.79
N VAL A 77 6.54 -12.52 -6.88
CA VAL A 77 6.86 -13.79 -7.57
C VAL A 77 8.15 -13.67 -8.37
N GLU A 78 8.30 -12.62 -9.19
CA GLU A 78 9.44 -12.51 -10.11
C GLU A 78 10.72 -12.01 -9.44
N ARG A 79 10.62 -11.21 -8.38
CA ARG A 79 11.79 -10.55 -7.78
C ARG A 79 12.05 -10.98 -6.35
N TYR A 80 11.10 -10.76 -5.44
CA TYR A 80 11.33 -10.96 -4.01
C TYR A 80 11.51 -12.45 -3.65
N ALA A 81 10.85 -13.36 -4.35
CA ALA A 81 10.99 -14.81 -4.19
C ALA A 81 12.43 -15.32 -4.44
N THR A 82 13.27 -14.55 -5.15
CA THR A 82 14.67 -14.90 -5.38
C THR A 82 15.54 -14.77 -4.13
N ILE A 83 15.08 -14.04 -3.11
CA ILE A 83 15.85 -13.78 -1.88
C ILE A 83 15.12 -14.20 -0.61
N ASP A 84 13.80 -14.47 -0.69
CA ASP A 84 12.98 -14.81 0.47
C ASP A 84 11.85 -15.77 0.10
N TRP A 85 11.82 -16.95 0.72
CA TRP A 85 10.77 -17.96 0.48
C TRP A 85 9.37 -17.49 0.94
N ALA A 86 9.30 -16.57 1.92
CA ALA A 86 8.03 -16.01 2.38
C ALA A 86 7.33 -15.14 1.32
N ALA A 87 8.03 -14.77 0.26
CA ALA A 87 7.48 -13.99 -0.85
C ALA A 87 6.22 -14.62 -1.46
N SER A 88 6.15 -15.96 -1.53
CA SER A 88 4.98 -16.68 -2.05
C SER A 88 3.72 -16.45 -1.21
N TRP A 89 3.85 -16.38 0.11
CA TRP A 89 2.75 -16.07 1.02
C TRP A 89 2.28 -14.62 0.86
N PHE A 90 3.22 -13.69 0.72
CA PHE A 90 2.90 -12.28 0.44
C PHE A 90 2.22 -12.13 -0.92
N ALA A 91 2.73 -12.81 -1.95
CA ALA A 91 2.10 -12.83 -3.28
C ALA A 91 0.65 -13.33 -3.21
N GLY A 92 0.40 -14.43 -2.46
CA GLY A 92 -0.93 -14.97 -2.22
C GLY A 92 -1.87 -13.96 -1.54
N ALA A 93 -1.41 -13.29 -0.47
CA ALA A 93 -2.18 -12.27 0.22
C ALA A 93 -2.51 -11.08 -0.69
N PHE A 94 -1.55 -10.63 -1.51
CA PHE A 94 -1.76 -9.56 -2.47
C PHE A 94 -2.73 -9.95 -3.59
N ALA A 95 -2.66 -11.18 -4.09
CA ALA A 95 -3.62 -11.70 -5.06
C ALA A 95 -5.04 -11.78 -4.48
N VAL A 96 -5.19 -12.23 -3.23
CA VAL A 96 -6.49 -12.22 -2.53
C VAL A 96 -7.03 -10.81 -2.39
N GLN A 97 -6.21 -9.84 -2.02
CA GLN A 97 -6.64 -8.43 -1.93
C GLN A 97 -7.08 -7.87 -3.29
N ALA A 98 -6.36 -8.21 -4.37
CA ALA A 98 -6.75 -7.83 -5.72
C ALA A 98 -8.13 -8.38 -6.09
N LEU A 99 -8.37 -9.68 -5.82
CA LEU A 99 -9.66 -10.33 -6.06
C LEU A 99 -10.80 -9.71 -5.22
N LEU A 100 -10.54 -9.39 -3.95
CA LEU A 100 -11.52 -8.73 -3.09
C LEU A 100 -11.88 -7.34 -3.60
N LEU A 101 -10.91 -6.53 -4.02
CA LEU A 101 -11.17 -5.21 -4.62
C LEU A 101 -11.94 -5.35 -5.93
N LEU A 102 -11.60 -6.33 -6.77
CA LEU A 102 -12.30 -6.61 -8.01
C LEU A 102 -13.75 -7.04 -7.75
N ALA A 103 -13.97 -8.02 -6.88
CA ALA A 103 -15.29 -8.58 -6.62
C ALA A 103 -16.21 -7.56 -5.91
N VAL A 104 -15.75 -6.97 -4.81
CA VAL A 104 -16.58 -6.10 -3.97
C VAL A 104 -16.66 -4.67 -4.55
N GLY A 105 -15.52 -4.14 -5.00
CA GLY A 105 -15.44 -2.75 -5.45
C GLY A 105 -15.84 -2.57 -6.91
N THR A 106 -15.22 -3.35 -7.81
CA THR A 106 -15.43 -3.16 -9.26
C THR A 106 -16.72 -3.79 -9.73
N LEU A 107 -16.92 -5.08 -9.47
CA LEU A 107 -18.12 -5.80 -9.92
C LEU A 107 -19.33 -5.46 -9.03
N GLY A 108 -19.17 -5.54 -7.71
CA GLY A 108 -20.25 -5.24 -6.75
C GLY A 108 -20.59 -3.76 -6.60
N GLY A 109 -19.66 -2.84 -6.92
CA GLY A 109 -19.87 -1.39 -6.80
C GLY A 109 -20.07 -0.89 -5.37
N ALA A 110 -19.71 -1.70 -4.36
CA ALA A 110 -19.97 -1.38 -2.95
C ALA A 110 -18.99 -0.35 -2.35
N LEU A 111 -17.92 -0.01 -3.06
CA LEU A 111 -16.84 0.85 -2.55
C LEU A 111 -16.93 2.26 -3.16
N VAL A 112 -17.88 3.07 -2.70
CA VAL A 112 -18.04 4.45 -3.16
C VAL A 112 -17.36 5.40 -2.17
N PRO A 113 -16.28 6.11 -2.57
CA PRO A 113 -15.57 7.01 -1.68
C PRO A 113 -16.36 8.32 -1.46
N ASP A 114 -16.36 8.80 -0.22
CA ASP A 114 -16.87 10.11 0.15
C ASP A 114 -15.80 10.91 0.92
N PRO A 115 -14.92 11.63 0.22
CA PRO A 115 -13.82 12.36 0.86
C PRO A 115 -14.28 13.56 1.68
N ARG A 116 -15.58 13.94 1.58
CA ARG A 116 -16.16 15.07 2.31
C ARG A 116 -16.88 14.64 3.59
N ALA A 117 -16.97 13.34 3.86
CA ALA A 117 -17.69 12.77 5.00
C ALA A 117 -16.99 13.02 6.36
N GLY A 118 -16.65 14.27 6.68
CA GLY A 118 -16.11 14.68 7.98
C GLY A 118 -14.56 14.68 8.06
N ARG A 119 -14.05 14.90 9.28
CA ARG A 119 -12.60 15.07 9.52
C ARG A 119 -11.80 13.81 9.21
N ALA A 120 -12.31 12.64 9.56
CA ALA A 120 -11.61 11.37 9.29
C ALA A 120 -11.47 11.06 7.79
N ALA A 121 -12.50 11.38 6.97
CA ALA A 121 -12.42 11.22 5.52
C ALA A 121 -11.43 12.19 4.89
N ARG A 122 -11.31 13.42 5.43
CA ARG A 122 -10.28 14.39 4.99
C ARG A 122 -8.88 13.92 5.35
N GLY A 123 -8.68 13.35 6.55
CA GLY A 123 -7.42 12.72 6.93
C GLY A 123 -7.06 11.54 6.04
N ALA A 124 -8.03 10.69 5.68
CA ALA A 124 -7.84 9.60 4.74
C ALA A 124 -7.48 10.11 3.33
N GLN A 125 -8.08 11.22 2.89
CA GLN A 125 -7.72 11.85 1.62
C GLN A 125 -6.28 12.39 1.63
N ALA A 126 -5.85 13.01 2.74
CA ALA A 126 -4.47 13.45 2.90
C ALA A 126 -3.49 12.27 2.86
N LEU A 127 -3.83 11.15 3.51
CA LEU A 127 -3.05 9.90 3.46
C LEU A 127 -2.99 9.32 2.04
N LEU A 128 -4.08 9.41 1.27
CA LEU A 128 -4.08 8.98 -0.14
C LEU A 128 -3.11 9.82 -0.97
N LEU A 129 -3.17 11.15 -0.85
CA LEU A 129 -2.27 12.04 -1.58
C LEU A 129 -0.81 11.86 -1.17
N PHE A 130 -0.57 11.59 0.11
CA PHE A 130 0.75 11.21 0.60
C PHE A 130 1.26 9.95 -0.10
N ALA A 131 0.49 8.87 -0.12
CA ALA A 131 0.90 7.59 -0.73
C ALA A 131 1.09 7.70 -2.24
N LEU A 132 0.27 8.51 -2.93
CA LEU A 132 0.31 8.62 -4.39
C LEU A 132 1.40 9.58 -4.90
N PHE A 133 1.78 10.61 -4.14
CA PHE A 133 2.66 11.67 -4.63
C PHE A 133 3.84 11.99 -3.72
N VAL A 134 3.63 12.08 -2.41
CA VAL A 134 4.70 12.48 -1.48
C VAL A 134 5.68 11.33 -1.27
N GLN A 135 5.19 10.14 -1.01
CA GLN A 135 6.03 8.95 -0.80
C GLN A 135 6.90 8.62 -2.03
N PRO A 136 6.36 8.62 -3.29
CA PRO A 136 7.19 8.50 -4.49
C PRO A 136 8.25 9.60 -4.64
N ALA A 137 7.86 10.85 -4.41
CA ALA A 137 8.78 11.98 -4.50
C ALA A 137 9.92 11.89 -3.47
N LEU A 138 9.61 11.50 -2.23
CA LEU A 138 10.63 11.26 -1.20
C LEU A 138 11.59 10.15 -1.61
N GLY A 139 11.11 9.03 -2.13
CA GLY A 139 11.95 7.94 -2.63
C GLY A 139 12.93 8.42 -3.71
N ALA A 140 12.44 9.16 -4.69
CA ALA A 140 13.25 9.72 -5.78
C ALA A 140 14.29 10.73 -5.27
N VAL A 141 13.88 11.65 -4.39
CA VAL A 141 14.78 12.70 -3.85
C VAL A 141 15.86 12.12 -2.96
N LEU A 142 15.51 11.21 -2.05
CA LEU A 142 16.47 10.59 -1.13
C LEU A 142 17.48 9.69 -1.86
N ALA A 143 17.07 9.06 -2.95
CA ALA A 143 17.95 8.25 -3.79
C ALA A 143 18.75 9.08 -4.82
N GLY A 144 18.38 10.34 -5.08
CA GLY A 144 18.94 11.15 -6.15
C GLY A 144 18.64 10.61 -7.56
N ASP A 145 17.62 9.77 -7.70
CA ASP A 145 17.28 9.07 -8.94
C ASP A 145 15.75 8.95 -9.06
N VAL A 146 15.18 9.55 -10.09
CA VAL A 146 13.73 9.54 -10.34
C VAL A 146 13.19 8.13 -10.59
N ALA A 147 14.02 7.20 -11.05
CA ALA A 147 13.64 5.80 -11.20
C ALA A 147 13.37 5.13 -9.83
N MET A 148 13.84 5.70 -8.73
CA MET A 148 13.62 5.19 -7.38
C MET A 148 12.32 5.71 -6.73
N ALA A 149 11.43 6.31 -7.51
CA ALA A 149 10.10 6.72 -7.02
C ALA A 149 9.27 5.51 -6.56
N ALA A 150 8.84 5.54 -5.29
CA ALA A 150 8.07 4.45 -4.69
C ALA A 150 6.58 4.56 -5.05
N LEU A 151 6.20 4.15 -6.26
CA LEU A 151 4.86 4.34 -6.81
C LEU A 151 3.85 3.28 -6.33
N ALA A 152 2.64 3.74 -6.03
CA ALA A 152 1.50 2.85 -5.78
C ALA A 152 1.16 2.06 -7.06
N GLY A 153 0.87 0.76 -6.91
CA GLY A 153 0.68 -0.15 -8.02
C GLY A 153 1.97 -0.75 -8.58
N VAL A 154 3.14 -0.25 -8.14
CA VAL A 154 4.47 -0.78 -8.50
C VAL A 154 5.16 -1.39 -7.29
N LEU A 155 5.12 -0.70 -6.16
CA LEU A 155 5.67 -1.19 -4.89
C LEU A 155 4.58 -1.52 -3.86
N PRO A 156 4.83 -2.52 -2.99
CA PRO A 156 3.82 -3.00 -2.05
C PRO A 156 3.40 -1.93 -1.02
N ASP A 157 4.33 -1.18 -0.45
CA ASP A 157 4.05 -0.23 0.63
C ASP A 157 3.13 0.92 0.21
N PRO A 158 3.43 1.70 -0.85
CA PRO A 158 2.53 2.76 -1.27
C PRO A 158 1.19 2.23 -1.80
N THR A 159 1.16 1.00 -2.35
CA THR A 159 -0.08 0.35 -2.80
C THR A 159 -0.98 0.04 -1.61
N ALA A 160 -0.43 -0.50 -0.52
CA ALA A 160 -1.18 -0.79 0.69
C ALA A 160 -1.69 0.49 1.37
N VAL A 161 -0.83 1.52 1.51
CA VAL A 161 -1.20 2.80 2.13
C VAL A 161 -2.29 3.52 1.31
N ALA A 162 -2.17 3.55 -0.03
CA ALA A 162 -3.20 4.12 -0.89
C ALA A 162 -4.53 3.39 -0.76
N THR A 163 -4.50 2.06 -0.66
CA THR A 163 -5.71 1.23 -0.47
C THR A 163 -6.35 1.48 0.89
N LEU A 164 -5.56 1.55 1.98
CA LEU A 164 -6.06 1.92 3.31
C LEU A 164 -6.77 3.27 3.27
N ALA A 165 -6.12 4.26 2.67
CA ALA A 165 -6.66 5.61 2.54
C ALA A 165 -7.97 5.63 1.74
N PHE A 166 -8.04 4.90 0.63
CA PHE A 166 -9.27 4.77 -0.17
C PHE A 166 -10.40 4.14 0.64
N LEU A 167 -10.15 3.00 1.29
CA LEU A 167 -11.15 2.27 2.07
C LEU A 167 -11.66 3.08 3.27
N LEU A 168 -10.83 3.92 3.88
CA LEU A 168 -11.25 4.82 4.96
C LEU A 168 -12.19 5.95 4.49
N MET A 169 -12.22 6.26 3.19
CA MET A 169 -13.20 7.19 2.62
C MET A 169 -14.51 6.51 2.22
N VAL A 170 -14.55 5.17 2.20
CA VAL A 170 -15.74 4.39 1.84
C VAL A 170 -16.62 4.20 3.06
N ARG A 171 -17.96 4.27 2.87
CA ARG A 171 -18.97 3.92 3.88
C ARG A 171 -19.39 2.46 3.75
N GLY A 172 -19.97 1.90 4.81
CA GLY A 172 -20.52 0.55 4.81
C GLY A 172 -19.58 -0.51 5.41
N ARG A 173 -20.14 -1.71 5.62
CA ARG A 173 -19.46 -2.81 6.33
C ARG A 173 -18.40 -3.53 5.47
N ALA A 174 -18.59 -3.56 4.16
CA ALA A 174 -17.69 -4.27 3.24
C ALA A 174 -16.22 -3.82 3.35
N ARG A 175 -15.98 -2.53 3.63
CA ARG A 175 -14.63 -1.98 3.79
C ARG A 175 -13.80 -2.65 4.88
N TRP A 176 -14.45 -3.11 5.98
CA TRP A 176 -13.71 -3.65 7.13
C TRP A 176 -12.98 -4.95 6.80
N MET A 177 -13.59 -5.79 5.96
CA MET A 177 -12.94 -7.00 5.46
C MET A 177 -11.73 -6.67 4.58
N LEU A 178 -11.86 -5.66 3.73
CA LEU A 178 -10.80 -5.27 2.80
C LEU A 178 -9.64 -4.50 3.48
N LEU A 179 -9.85 -3.94 4.67
CA LEU A 179 -8.80 -3.26 5.43
C LEU A 179 -7.77 -4.23 6.05
N ALA A 180 -8.12 -5.49 6.25
CA ALA A 180 -7.29 -6.45 6.98
C ALA A 180 -5.93 -6.67 6.30
N ILE A 181 -5.91 -7.03 5.03
CA ILE A 181 -4.66 -7.34 4.30
C ILE A 181 -3.73 -6.12 4.18
N PRO A 182 -4.21 -4.91 3.75
CA PRO A 182 -3.35 -3.73 3.71
C PRO A 182 -2.79 -3.33 5.09
N LEU A 183 -3.57 -3.47 6.18
CA LEU A 183 -3.08 -3.21 7.53
C LEU A 183 -2.00 -4.20 7.94
N LEU A 184 -2.26 -5.50 7.76
CA LEU A 184 -1.28 -6.55 8.07
C LEU A 184 0.00 -6.37 7.26
N TRP A 185 -0.12 -5.97 5.99
CA TRP A 185 1.05 -5.66 5.17
C TRP A 185 1.84 -4.48 5.73
N CYS A 186 1.20 -3.36 6.08
CA CYS A 186 1.91 -2.21 6.64
C CYS A 186 2.64 -2.54 7.94
N VAL A 187 2.08 -3.40 8.79
CA VAL A 187 2.75 -3.89 10.00
C VAL A 187 3.92 -4.80 9.63
N ALA A 188 3.72 -5.79 8.77
CA ALA A 188 4.76 -6.73 8.35
C ALA A 188 5.93 -6.01 7.66
N SER A 189 5.64 -5.12 6.70
CA SER A 189 6.65 -4.32 6.01
C SER A 189 7.39 -3.41 6.97
N GLY A 190 6.70 -2.76 7.91
CA GLY A 190 7.32 -1.93 8.92
C GLY A 190 8.27 -2.70 9.84
N VAL A 191 7.88 -3.92 10.27
CA VAL A 191 8.74 -4.81 11.07
C VAL A 191 9.95 -5.25 10.25
N LEU A 192 9.76 -5.64 8.98
CA LEU A 192 10.87 -6.00 8.09
C LEU A 192 11.81 -4.81 7.82
N ALA A 193 11.28 -3.61 7.64
CA ALA A 193 12.08 -2.40 7.46
C ALA A 193 12.87 -2.05 8.73
N TRP A 194 12.25 -2.18 9.90
CA TRP A 194 12.92 -2.02 11.18
C TRP A 194 14.04 -3.03 11.38
N ALA A 195 13.80 -4.30 11.07
CA ALA A 195 14.81 -5.35 11.13
C ALA A 195 16.00 -5.09 10.19
N ARG A 196 15.78 -4.40 9.05
CA ARG A 196 16.83 -3.96 8.14
C ARG A 196 17.56 -2.68 8.60
N GLY A 197 17.10 -2.03 9.67
CA GLY A 197 17.60 -0.72 10.11
C GLY A 197 17.19 0.44 9.19
N SER A 198 16.10 0.28 8.42
CA SER A 198 15.63 1.31 7.49
C SER A 198 14.65 2.28 8.16
N ALA A 199 14.80 3.59 7.87
CA ALA A 199 13.85 4.61 8.31
C ALA A 199 12.45 4.46 7.69
N ASP A 200 12.31 3.70 6.60
CA ASP A 200 11.03 3.41 5.94
C ASP A 200 10.03 2.71 6.89
N ALA A 201 10.54 2.04 7.95
CA ALA A 201 9.72 1.47 9.00
C ALA A 201 8.75 2.49 9.61
N LEU A 202 9.19 3.72 9.83
CA LEU A 202 8.37 4.78 10.41
C LEU A 202 7.22 5.19 9.48
N VAL A 203 7.43 5.14 8.17
CA VAL A 203 6.42 5.51 7.18
C VAL A 203 5.27 4.50 7.18
N THR A 204 5.58 3.21 7.07
CA THR A 204 4.56 2.16 6.98
C THR A 204 3.83 1.94 8.30
N LEU A 205 4.55 1.91 9.44
CA LEU A 205 3.94 1.80 10.77
C LEU A 205 3.13 3.05 11.13
N GLY A 206 3.63 4.24 10.79
CA GLY A 206 2.92 5.50 10.97
C GLY A 206 1.63 5.57 10.15
N ALA A 207 1.66 5.10 8.90
CA ALA A 207 0.47 5.00 8.05
C ALA A 207 -0.56 4.01 8.62
N ALA A 208 -0.11 2.84 9.12
CA ALA A 208 -0.99 1.87 9.78
C ALA A 208 -1.63 2.45 11.05
N ALA A 209 -0.83 3.10 11.92
CA ALA A 209 -1.32 3.72 13.15
C ALA A 209 -2.32 4.84 12.85
N LEU A 210 -2.03 5.70 11.87
CA LEU A 210 -2.95 6.75 11.42
C LEU A 210 -4.25 6.16 10.85
N ALA A 211 -4.15 5.11 10.03
CA ALA A 211 -5.33 4.44 9.49
C ALA A 211 -6.22 3.85 10.58
N LEU A 212 -5.62 3.20 11.59
CA LEU A 212 -6.35 2.66 12.75
C LEU A 212 -6.98 3.80 13.58
N GLY A 213 -6.28 4.89 13.81
CA GLY A 213 -6.80 6.08 14.51
C GLY A 213 -8.00 6.70 13.78
N LEU A 214 -7.90 6.86 12.46
CA LEU A 214 -9.00 7.35 11.63
C LEU A 214 -10.19 6.38 11.63
N ALA A 215 -9.94 5.09 11.56
CA ALA A 215 -10.97 4.04 11.63
C ALA A 215 -11.70 4.06 12.98
N ALA A 216 -10.96 4.21 14.09
CA ALA A 216 -11.52 4.32 15.43
C ALA A 216 -12.36 5.59 15.60
N ALA A 217 -11.88 6.74 15.09
CA ALA A 217 -12.62 7.99 15.10
C ALA A 217 -13.96 7.88 14.35
N GLN A 218 -13.97 7.14 13.23
CA GLN A 218 -15.20 6.90 12.47
C GLN A 218 -16.23 6.02 13.20
N ARG A 219 -15.79 5.11 14.07
CA ARG A 219 -16.69 4.27 14.88
C ARG A 219 -17.33 5.05 16.03
N ARG A 220 -16.68 6.09 16.52
CA ARG A 220 -17.12 6.91 17.67
C ARG A 220 -18.04 8.07 17.27
N ASP A 221 -18.22 8.32 15.98
CA ASP A 221 -19.08 9.41 15.48
C ASP A 221 -20.52 8.89 15.33
N PRO A 222 -21.43 9.16 16.31
CA PRO A 222 -22.78 8.61 16.32
C PRO A 222 -23.72 9.26 15.30
N GLU A 223 -23.33 10.38 14.67
CA GLU A 223 -24.15 11.10 13.68
C GLU A 223 -24.01 10.55 12.25
N ARG A 224 -23.44 9.35 12.08
CA ARG A 224 -23.30 8.73 10.75
C ARG A 224 -24.28 7.58 10.58
N PRO A 225 -25.40 7.79 9.85
CA PRO A 225 -26.27 6.72 9.38
C PRO A 225 -25.52 5.77 8.41
#